data_6ed6478631384b1e75eb2bf857a507bb
#
_entry.id   6ed6478631384b1e75eb2bf857a507bb
#
_cell.length_a   1.000
_cell.length_b   1.000
_cell.length_c   1.000
_cell.angle_alpha   90.00
_cell.angle_beta   90.00
_cell.angle_gamma   90.00
#
_symmetry.space_group_name_H-M   'P 1'
#
loop_
_entity.id
_entity.type
_entity.pdbx_description
1 polymer ?
#
loop_
_entity_poly.entity_id
_entity_poly.type
_entity_poly.pdbx_seq_one_letter_code
_entity_poly.pdbx_strand_id
1 'polypeptide(L)'
;MAATKHRASKPGPISPNSSTKVWLFSLLLTIQYGAQPLISKRFTRREVIVTSSVLACEVVKVVSAFILMAKDGTLKRLYKEWTLIDSLTASGLPAAIYALQNSLLQISYKNLDSLTFSMLNQTKLFFTALFTYIILGQRQSIQQIGALFLLIIAAILLSIGEGSSKASSTDSPDEILFYGIVPVLVASVLSGLASALCQWATQVKKHASYLMTVEMSVIGSLCLLASAHKSPDGTAIRQHGFFYGWTPLTLIPVTMNAVGGILVGLVTSYAGGVRKGFVIVSALLVTALLQFVFDGKPPSPYCLVAFPLVITSISIYQKYPYRLKKKD
;
A
#
# COMPACT_ATOMS: atom_id res chain seq x y z
N MET A 1 0.20 -7.86 -41.98
CA MET A 1 0.28 -7.52 -40.54
C MET A 1 -0.56 -8.50 -39.75
N ALA A 2 0.04 -9.55 -39.19
CA ALA A 2 -0.65 -10.62 -38.47
C ALA A 2 -0.74 -10.25 -37.00
N ALA A 3 -1.95 -10.07 -36.48
CA ALA A 3 -2.23 -9.82 -35.08
C ALA A 3 -1.98 -11.10 -34.27
N THR A 4 -0.88 -11.13 -33.52
CA THR A 4 -0.56 -12.22 -32.60
C THR A 4 -1.53 -12.18 -31.42
N LYS A 5 -2.53 -13.04 -31.42
CA LYS A 5 -3.43 -13.28 -30.28
C LYS A 5 -2.61 -13.81 -29.10
N HIS A 6 -2.28 -12.96 -28.15
CA HIS A 6 -1.78 -13.38 -26.85
C HIS A 6 -2.84 -14.24 -26.13
N ARG A 7 -2.63 -15.54 -26.19
CA ARG A 7 -3.43 -16.54 -25.48
C ARG A 7 -3.10 -16.43 -23.99
N ALA A 8 -3.97 -15.77 -23.21
CA ALA A 8 -3.86 -15.72 -21.77
C ALA A 8 -3.76 -17.14 -21.21
N SER A 9 -2.62 -17.49 -20.61
CA SER A 9 -2.42 -18.79 -19.98
C SER A 9 -3.38 -18.92 -18.79
N LYS A 10 -4.09 -20.05 -18.73
CA LYS A 10 -4.95 -20.42 -17.61
C LYS A 10 -4.13 -20.37 -16.31
N PRO A 11 -4.62 -19.72 -15.24
CA PRO A 11 -4.00 -19.88 -13.94
C PRO A 11 -4.14 -21.34 -13.52
N GLY A 12 -3.01 -22.02 -13.38
CA GLY A 12 -2.96 -23.40 -12.87
C GLY A 12 -3.45 -23.45 -11.41
N PRO A 13 -3.83 -24.65 -10.90
CA PRO A 13 -4.27 -24.80 -9.52
C PRO A 13 -3.15 -24.34 -8.58
N ILE A 14 -3.52 -23.46 -7.63
CA ILE A 14 -2.63 -22.91 -6.60
C ILE A 14 -2.11 -24.08 -5.78
N SER A 15 -0.81 -24.34 -5.80
CA SER A 15 -0.20 -25.39 -4.99
C SER A 15 -0.48 -25.15 -3.50
N PRO A 16 -0.69 -26.19 -2.65
CA PRO A 16 -0.98 -26.04 -1.22
C PRO A 16 0.04 -25.16 -0.50
N ASN A 17 1.30 -25.22 -0.91
CA ASN A 17 2.39 -24.43 -0.36
C ASN A 17 2.29 -22.93 -0.69
N SER A 18 1.63 -22.57 -1.79
CA SER A 18 1.36 -21.18 -2.16
C SER A 18 0.25 -20.57 -1.28
N SER A 19 -0.77 -21.35 -0.93
CA SER A 19 -1.87 -20.91 -0.08
C SER A 19 -1.38 -20.54 1.33
N THR A 20 -0.53 -21.38 1.92
CA THR A 20 0.05 -21.13 3.26
C THR A 20 0.89 -19.85 3.28
N LYS A 21 1.69 -19.60 2.26
CA LYS A 21 2.49 -18.37 2.15
C LYS A 21 1.61 -17.11 2.04
N VAL A 22 0.52 -17.19 1.26
CA VAL A 22 -0.46 -16.08 1.14
C VAL A 22 -1.03 -15.72 2.50
N TRP A 23 -1.50 -16.70 3.27
CA TRP A 23 -2.05 -16.47 4.59
C TRP A 23 -1.02 -15.93 5.58
N LEU A 24 0.17 -16.52 5.61
CA LEU A 24 1.25 -16.11 6.51
C LEU A 24 1.65 -14.63 6.25
N PHE A 25 1.94 -14.28 5.00
CA PHE A 25 2.34 -12.90 4.69
C PHE A 25 1.20 -11.90 4.86
N SER A 26 -0.05 -12.30 4.60
CA SER A 26 -1.21 -11.45 4.85
C SER A 26 -1.40 -11.19 6.35
N LEU A 27 -1.27 -12.21 7.19
CA LEU A 27 -1.37 -12.08 8.64
C LEU A 27 -0.24 -11.19 9.20
N LEU A 28 1.00 -11.45 8.80
CA LEU A 28 2.16 -10.66 9.21
C LEU A 28 1.99 -9.18 8.81
N LEU A 29 1.52 -8.93 7.59
CA LEU A 29 1.27 -7.58 7.12
C LEU A 29 0.13 -6.90 7.89
N THR A 30 -0.95 -7.62 8.20
CA THR A 30 -2.07 -7.10 9.01
C THR A 30 -1.61 -6.66 10.39
N ILE A 31 -0.82 -7.49 11.07
CA ILE A 31 -0.29 -7.19 12.41
C ILE A 31 0.69 -6.01 12.33
N GLN A 32 1.61 -6.04 11.37
CA GLN A 32 2.63 -4.99 11.21
C GLN A 32 1.97 -3.64 10.91
N TYR A 33 1.03 -3.56 9.95
CA TYR A 33 0.31 -2.32 9.62
C TYR A 33 -0.57 -1.83 10.76
N GLY A 34 -1.21 -2.74 11.49
CA GLY A 34 -2.03 -2.40 12.66
C GLY A 34 -1.21 -1.86 13.83
N ALA A 35 -0.02 -2.40 14.06
CA ALA A 35 0.86 -1.96 15.14
C ALA A 35 1.67 -0.69 14.81
N GLN A 36 1.92 -0.42 13.53
CA GLN A 36 2.80 0.66 13.06
C GLN A 36 2.42 2.06 13.61
N PRO A 37 1.15 2.49 13.60
CA PRO A 37 0.78 3.81 14.13
C PRO A 37 1.11 3.97 15.62
N LEU A 38 0.86 2.94 16.43
CA LEU A 38 1.13 2.94 17.86
C LEU A 38 2.63 2.98 18.14
N ILE A 39 3.41 2.16 17.43
CA ILE A 39 4.86 2.10 17.52
C ILE A 39 5.47 3.45 17.13
N SER A 40 5.03 4.02 16.00
CA SER A 40 5.48 5.33 15.55
C SER A 40 5.17 6.42 16.56
N LYS A 41 3.95 6.46 17.08
CA LYS A 41 3.54 7.44 18.09
C LYS A 41 4.37 7.34 19.38
N ARG A 42 4.73 6.13 19.79
CA ARG A 42 5.43 5.89 21.07
C ARG A 42 6.93 6.14 20.99
N PHE A 43 7.56 5.85 19.84
CA PHE A 43 9.02 5.82 19.69
C PHE A 43 9.57 6.91 18.76
N THR A 44 8.72 7.68 18.06
CA THR A 44 9.16 8.80 17.23
C THR A 44 8.85 10.12 17.95
N ARG A 45 9.86 10.94 18.18
CA ARG A 45 9.69 12.29 18.71
C ARG A 45 9.09 13.20 17.65
N ARG A 46 8.39 14.26 18.10
CA ARG A 46 7.76 15.24 17.18
C ARG A 46 8.76 16.04 16.35
N GLU A 47 9.99 16.17 16.85
CA GLU A 47 11.09 16.91 16.21
C GLU A 47 11.74 16.12 15.06
N VAL A 48 11.50 14.81 14.96
CA VAL A 48 12.08 13.97 13.91
C VAL A 48 11.57 14.42 12.55
N ILE A 49 12.50 14.76 11.67
CA ILE A 49 12.16 15.18 10.30
C ILE A 49 11.62 13.97 9.54
N VAL A 50 10.37 14.07 9.01
CA VAL A 50 9.68 12.96 8.35
C VAL A 50 10.47 12.43 7.16
N THR A 51 10.99 13.32 6.33
CA THR A 51 11.81 12.94 5.16
C THR A 51 13.02 12.12 5.56
N SER A 52 13.70 12.44 6.68
CA SER A 52 14.85 11.66 7.14
C SER A 52 14.48 10.24 7.56
N SER A 53 13.35 10.08 8.25
CA SER A 53 12.87 8.75 8.68
C SER A 53 12.42 7.90 7.50
N VAL A 54 11.81 8.51 6.47
CA VAL A 54 11.42 7.79 5.24
C VAL A 54 12.66 7.34 4.46
N LEU A 55 13.65 8.22 4.25
CA LEU A 55 14.90 7.84 3.57
C LEU A 55 15.66 6.74 4.31
N ALA A 56 15.74 6.81 5.63
CA ALA A 56 16.35 5.74 6.44
C ALA A 56 15.57 4.42 6.29
N CYS A 57 14.23 4.47 6.27
CA CYS A 57 13.41 3.31 6.01
C CYS A 57 13.69 2.69 4.63
N GLU A 58 13.85 3.52 3.59
CA GLU A 58 14.18 3.02 2.25
C GLU A 58 15.57 2.32 2.24
N VAL A 59 16.58 2.89 2.93
CA VAL A 59 17.89 2.25 3.08
C VAL A 59 17.77 0.90 3.78
N VAL A 60 17.03 0.83 4.90
CA VAL A 60 16.81 -0.44 5.63
C VAL A 60 16.08 -1.46 4.74
N LYS A 61 15.09 -1.05 3.93
CA LYS A 61 14.42 -1.94 2.96
C LYS A 61 15.40 -2.52 1.95
N VAL A 62 16.24 -1.66 1.36
CA VAL A 62 17.26 -2.06 0.38
C VAL A 62 18.22 -3.08 0.98
N VAL A 63 18.80 -2.77 2.14
CA VAL A 63 19.74 -3.66 2.83
C VAL A 63 19.07 -5.00 3.17
N SER A 64 17.87 -4.95 3.74
CA SER A 64 17.13 -6.17 4.11
C SER A 64 16.77 -7.02 2.88
N ALA A 65 16.37 -6.40 1.78
CA ALA A 65 16.07 -7.11 0.54
C ALA A 65 17.32 -7.77 -0.06
N PHE A 66 18.47 -7.10 -0.03
CA PHE A 66 19.75 -7.71 -0.45
C PHE A 66 20.14 -8.90 0.42
N ILE A 67 20.01 -8.80 1.75
CA ILE A 67 20.28 -9.90 2.68
C ILE A 67 19.36 -11.09 2.37
N LEU A 68 18.07 -10.86 2.14
CA LEU A 68 17.10 -11.90 1.81
C LEU A 68 17.44 -12.56 0.45
N MET A 69 17.78 -11.79 -0.58
CA MET A 69 18.21 -12.31 -1.88
C MET A 69 19.50 -13.11 -1.79
N ALA A 70 20.46 -12.69 -0.96
CA ALA A 70 21.69 -13.42 -0.72
C ALA A 70 21.43 -14.75 -0.02
N LYS A 71 20.57 -14.75 1.01
CA LYS A 71 20.17 -15.95 1.75
C LYS A 71 19.43 -16.96 0.86
N ASP A 72 18.57 -16.48 -0.03
CA ASP A 72 17.84 -17.31 -0.99
C ASP A 72 18.73 -17.80 -2.17
N GLY A 73 19.99 -17.37 -2.23
CA GLY A 73 20.91 -17.71 -3.31
C GLY A 73 20.55 -17.13 -4.68
N THR A 74 19.57 -16.23 -4.74
CA THR A 74 19.05 -15.65 -5.99
C THR A 74 19.87 -14.46 -6.49
N LEU A 75 20.69 -13.85 -5.63
CA LEU A 75 21.41 -12.60 -5.91
C LEU A 75 22.30 -12.69 -7.16
N LYS A 76 23.10 -13.76 -7.28
CA LYS A 76 24.01 -13.95 -8.42
C LYS A 76 23.27 -14.11 -9.76
N ARG A 77 22.13 -14.81 -9.74
CA ARG A 77 21.30 -15.00 -10.93
C ARG A 77 20.66 -13.67 -11.33
N LEU A 78 20.04 -12.96 -10.40
CA LEU A 78 19.39 -11.68 -10.65
C LEU A 78 20.39 -10.63 -11.16
N TYR A 79 21.62 -10.59 -10.63
CA TYR A 79 22.67 -9.70 -11.13
C TYR A 79 23.04 -9.96 -12.60
N LYS A 80 23.05 -11.25 -13.04
CA LYS A 80 23.34 -11.60 -14.44
C LYS A 80 22.17 -11.30 -15.38
N GLU A 81 20.94 -11.49 -14.92
CA GLU A 81 19.73 -11.33 -15.72
C GLU A 81 19.18 -9.90 -15.70
N TRP A 82 19.72 -9.02 -14.82
CA TRP A 82 19.23 -7.67 -14.65
C TRP A 82 19.50 -6.80 -15.87
N THR A 83 18.44 -6.12 -16.34
CA THR A 83 18.56 -5.10 -17.38
C THR A 83 17.83 -3.83 -16.95
N LEU A 84 18.38 -2.66 -17.31
CA LEU A 84 17.81 -1.38 -16.96
C LEU A 84 16.39 -1.20 -17.53
N ILE A 85 16.14 -1.66 -18.76
CA ILE A 85 14.85 -1.54 -19.43
C ILE A 85 13.79 -2.37 -18.68
N ASP A 86 14.17 -3.57 -18.26
CA ASP A 86 13.26 -4.45 -17.52
C ASP A 86 12.96 -3.89 -16.13
N SER A 87 13.97 -3.37 -15.44
CA SER A 87 13.83 -2.67 -14.16
C SER A 87 12.93 -1.43 -14.27
N LEU A 88 13.15 -0.58 -15.28
CA LEU A 88 12.33 0.62 -15.49
C LEU A 88 10.87 0.28 -15.79
N THR A 89 10.60 -0.78 -16.55
CA THR A 89 9.22 -1.18 -16.88
C THR A 89 8.54 -1.93 -15.75
N ALA A 90 9.25 -2.76 -14.98
CA ALA A 90 8.69 -3.56 -13.90
C ALA A 90 8.52 -2.77 -12.60
N SER A 91 9.46 -1.91 -12.27
CA SER A 91 9.55 -1.20 -11.00
C SER A 91 9.55 0.32 -11.16
N GLY A 92 10.23 0.86 -12.17
CA GLY A 92 10.38 2.29 -12.38
C GLY A 92 9.07 2.99 -12.66
N LEU A 93 8.28 2.44 -13.58
CA LEU A 93 6.96 2.99 -13.90
C LEU A 93 5.99 2.96 -12.70
N PRO A 94 5.79 1.84 -11.99
CA PRO A 94 4.99 1.85 -10.78
C PRO A 94 5.52 2.81 -9.70
N ALA A 95 6.84 2.91 -9.51
CA ALA A 95 7.43 3.82 -8.52
C ALA A 95 7.16 5.30 -8.84
N ALA A 96 7.29 5.70 -10.10
CA ALA A 96 6.98 7.05 -10.54
C ALA A 96 5.49 7.38 -10.36
N ILE A 97 4.59 6.43 -10.67
CA ILE A 97 3.15 6.58 -10.45
C ILE A 97 2.85 6.74 -8.95
N TYR A 98 3.48 5.94 -8.07
CA TYR A 98 3.33 6.10 -6.62
C TYR A 98 3.89 7.42 -6.09
N ALA A 99 4.99 7.92 -6.63
CA ALA A 99 5.54 9.22 -6.25
C ALA A 99 4.56 10.35 -6.59
N LEU A 100 4.00 10.34 -7.81
CA LEU A 100 2.96 11.29 -8.23
C LEU A 100 1.69 11.17 -7.37
N GLN A 101 1.22 9.95 -7.15
CA GLN A 101 0.09 9.67 -6.26
C GLN A 101 0.30 10.25 -4.86
N ASN A 102 1.47 10.03 -4.26
CA ASN A 102 1.76 10.53 -2.91
C ASN A 102 1.76 12.05 -2.85
N SER A 103 2.26 12.74 -3.89
CA SER A 103 2.21 14.20 -3.98
C SER A 103 0.77 14.71 -4.04
N LEU A 104 -0.09 14.07 -4.84
CA LEU A 104 -1.52 14.41 -4.94
C LEU A 104 -2.26 14.17 -3.62
N LEU A 105 -1.96 13.05 -2.92
CA LEU A 105 -2.53 12.78 -1.60
C LEU A 105 -2.12 13.84 -0.57
N GLN A 106 -0.88 14.33 -0.60
CA GLN A 106 -0.44 15.40 0.30
C GLN A 106 -1.18 16.72 0.04
N ILE A 107 -1.42 17.07 -1.24
CA ILE A 107 -2.20 18.25 -1.61
C ILE A 107 -3.63 18.11 -1.07
N SER A 108 -4.28 16.99 -1.34
CA SER A 108 -5.63 16.71 -0.92
C SER A 108 -5.78 16.70 0.62
N TYR A 109 -4.82 16.08 1.33
CA TYR A 109 -4.85 15.97 2.80
C TYR A 109 -4.79 17.33 3.51
N LYS A 110 -4.19 18.35 2.88
CA LYS A 110 -4.16 19.73 3.42
C LYS A 110 -5.48 20.47 3.26
N ASN A 111 -6.28 20.11 2.25
CA ASN A 111 -7.47 20.83 1.82
C ASN A 111 -8.79 20.08 2.11
N LEU A 112 -8.71 18.87 2.68
CA LEU A 112 -9.89 18.09 3.07
C LEU A 112 -9.84 17.72 4.55
N ASP A 113 -11.02 17.60 5.15
CA ASP A 113 -11.13 16.95 6.44
C ASP A 113 -10.72 15.47 6.35
N SER A 114 -10.23 14.94 7.47
CA SER A 114 -9.68 13.59 7.54
C SER A 114 -10.69 12.50 7.13
N LEU A 115 -11.97 12.71 7.43
CA LEU A 115 -13.03 11.76 7.10
C LEU A 115 -13.29 11.75 5.59
N THR A 116 -13.54 12.90 4.97
CA THR A 116 -13.78 13.03 3.52
C THR A 116 -12.58 12.49 2.74
N PHE A 117 -11.36 12.86 3.15
CA PHE A 117 -10.13 12.31 2.56
C PHE A 117 -10.08 10.78 2.63
N SER A 118 -10.34 10.20 3.82
CA SER A 118 -10.35 8.75 4.00
C SER A 118 -11.40 8.05 3.13
N MET A 119 -12.62 8.60 3.09
CA MET A 119 -13.71 8.04 2.27
C MET A 119 -13.33 8.01 0.79
N LEU A 120 -12.86 9.12 0.25
CA LEU A 120 -12.47 9.23 -1.16
C LEU A 120 -11.26 8.34 -1.48
N ASN A 121 -10.27 8.25 -0.59
CA ASN A 121 -9.09 7.42 -0.78
C ASN A 121 -9.42 5.90 -0.79
N GLN A 122 -10.55 5.46 -0.23
CA GLN A 122 -10.97 4.05 -0.33
C GLN A 122 -11.40 3.65 -1.74
N THR A 123 -11.75 4.61 -2.60
CA THR A 123 -12.11 4.34 -4.00
C THR A 123 -10.99 3.67 -4.80
N LYS A 124 -9.74 3.78 -4.34
CA LYS A 124 -8.58 3.06 -4.91
C LYS A 124 -8.78 1.55 -5.01
N LEU A 125 -9.61 0.95 -4.16
CA LEU A 125 -9.91 -0.49 -4.21
C LEU A 125 -10.66 -0.87 -5.49
N PHE A 126 -11.62 -0.04 -5.91
CA PHE A 126 -12.31 -0.24 -7.18
C PHE A 126 -11.38 -0.09 -8.36
N PHE A 127 -10.54 0.95 -8.37
CA PHE A 127 -9.58 1.15 -9.44
C PHE A 127 -8.54 0.02 -9.49
N THR A 128 -8.11 -0.51 -8.33
CA THR A 128 -7.24 -1.69 -8.28
C THR A 128 -7.92 -2.91 -8.93
N ALA A 129 -9.19 -3.18 -8.63
CA ALA A 129 -9.93 -4.28 -9.24
C ALA A 129 -10.12 -4.06 -10.75
N LEU A 130 -10.45 -2.83 -11.18
CA LEU A 130 -10.61 -2.44 -12.58
C LEU A 130 -9.30 -2.65 -13.37
N PHE A 131 -8.18 -2.09 -12.91
CA PHE A 131 -6.91 -2.24 -13.61
C PHE A 131 -6.36 -3.66 -13.55
N THR A 132 -6.62 -4.42 -12.48
CA THR A 132 -6.31 -5.85 -12.42
C THR A 132 -7.08 -6.61 -13.50
N TYR A 133 -8.33 -6.24 -13.77
CA TYR A 133 -9.08 -6.80 -14.88
C TYR A 133 -8.51 -6.40 -16.25
N ILE A 134 -8.21 -5.12 -16.46
CA ILE A 134 -7.69 -4.60 -17.74
C ILE A 134 -6.31 -5.18 -18.07
N ILE A 135 -5.37 -5.18 -17.10
CA ILE A 135 -3.97 -5.52 -17.32
C ILE A 135 -3.71 -7.03 -17.22
N LEU A 136 -4.32 -7.69 -16.23
CA LEU A 136 -4.10 -9.12 -15.98
C LEU A 136 -5.23 -10.03 -16.51
N GLY A 137 -6.34 -9.47 -16.99
CA GLY A 137 -7.52 -10.23 -17.40
C GLY A 137 -8.26 -10.93 -16.25
N GLN A 138 -7.94 -10.60 -14.99
CA GLN A 138 -8.53 -11.22 -13.81
C GLN A 138 -9.91 -10.62 -13.52
N ARG A 139 -10.95 -11.33 -13.95
CA ARG A 139 -12.35 -10.92 -13.71
C ARG A 139 -12.73 -11.12 -12.25
N GLN A 140 -13.52 -10.18 -11.73
CA GLN A 140 -14.16 -10.30 -10.43
C GLN A 140 -15.59 -10.82 -10.61
N SER A 141 -16.06 -11.68 -9.70
CA SER A 141 -17.47 -12.08 -9.68
C SER A 141 -18.32 -10.93 -9.10
N ILE A 142 -19.63 -10.95 -9.36
CA ILE A 142 -20.55 -9.94 -8.79
C ILE A 142 -20.49 -9.98 -7.27
N GLN A 143 -20.36 -11.16 -6.67
CA GLN A 143 -20.20 -11.32 -5.22
C GLN A 143 -18.89 -10.70 -4.71
N GLN A 144 -17.79 -10.80 -5.48
CA GLN A 144 -16.53 -10.15 -5.14
C GLN A 144 -16.62 -8.64 -5.24
N ILE A 145 -17.34 -8.10 -6.22
CA ILE A 145 -17.62 -6.66 -6.32
C ILE A 145 -18.45 -6.20 -5.11
N GLY A 146 -19.50 -6.93 -4.74
CA GLY A 146 -20.28 -6.68 -3.53
C GLY A 146 -19.43 -6.72 -2.26
N ALA A 147 -18.48 -7.65 -2.15
CA ALA A 147 -17.53 -7.71 -1.05
C ALA A 147 -16.61 -6.48 -0.98
N LEU A 148 -16.18 -5.93 -2.12
CA LEU A 148 -15.40 -4.68 -2.15
C LEU A 148 -16.23 -3.48 -1.65
N PHE A 149 -17.50 -3.39 -2.00
CA PHE A 149 -18.39 -2.36 -1.46
C PHE A 149 -18.54 -2.48 0.06
N LEU A 150 -18.78 -3.69 0.58
CA LEU A 150 -18.83 -3.91 2.03
C LEU A 150 -17.52 -3.53 2.72
N LEU A 151 -16.38 -3.83 2.10
CA LEU A 151 -15.07 -3.46 2.63
C LEU A 151 -14.88 -1.95 2.70
N ILE A 152 -15.33 -1.21 1.68
CA ILE A 152 -15.27 0.25 1.64
C ILE A 152 -16.16 0.86 2.73
N ILE A 153 -17.38 0.35 2.90
CA ILE A 153 -18.28 0.79 3.98
C ILE A 153 -17.62 0.55 5.34
N ALA A 154 -17.02 -0.61 5.56
CA ALA A 154 -16.33 -0.91 6.80
C ALA A 154 -15.13 0.03 7.05
N ALA A 155 -14.34 0.34 6.02
CA ALA A 155 -13.22 1.26 6.12
C ALA A 155 -13.65 2.69 6.43
N ILE A 156 -14.79 3.13 5.88
CA ILE A 156 -15.40 4.44 6.19
C ILE A 156 -15.84 4.47 7.65
N LEU A 157 -16.54 3.45 8.14
CA LEU A 157 -16.97 3.36 9.54
C LEU A 157 -15.77 3.40 10.51
N LEU A 158 -14.69 2.70 10.20
CA LEU A 158 -13.44 2.75 10.98
C LEU A 158 -12.85 4.16 11.00
N SER A 159 -12.84 4.86 9.87
CA SER A 159 -12.34 6.24 9.77
C SER A 159 -13.18 7.23 10.59
N ILE A 160 -14.51 7.07 10.63
CA ILE A 160 -15.39 7.86 11.50
C ILE A 160 -15.05 7.61 12.97
N GLY A 161 -14.79 6.35 13.33
CA GLY A 161 -14.49 5.95 14.70
C GLY A 161 -13.17 6.51 15.25
N GLU A 162 -12.21 6.83 14.40
CA GLU A 162 -10.93 7.45 14.79
C GLU A 162 -11.03 8.95 15.12
N GLY A 163 -12.16 9.58 14.82
CA GLY A 163 -12.45 10.99 15.11
C GLY A 163 -12.03 11.94 13.98
N SER A 164 -12.95 12.79 13.57
CA SER A 164 -12.68 13.89 12.64
C SER A 164 -11.94 15.00 13.37
N SER A 165 -10.68 15.25 13.01
CA SER A 165 -10.03 16.52 13.30
C SER A 165 -10.79 17.60 12.50
N LYS A 166 -11.21 18.65 13.20
CA LYS A 166 -11.96 19.78 12.62
C LYS A 166 -11.22 20.34 11.41
N ALA A 167 -11.85 20.29 10.24
CA ALA A 167 -11.46 21.11 9.12
C ALA A 167 -11.71 22.57 9.47
N SER A 168 -10.72 23.40 9.31
CA SER A 168 -10.90 24.86 9.25
C SER A 168 -11.41 25.21 7.85
N SER A 169 -12.71 25.08 7.63
CA SER A 169 -13.35 25.41 6.35
C SER A 169 -13.55 26.91 6.23
N THR A 170 -12.53 27.60 5.71
CA THR A 170 -12.65 28.98 5.21
C THR A 170 -12.52 29.02 3.68
N ASP A 171 -12.36 27.86 3.03
CA ASP A 171 -12.06 27.75 1.61
C ASP A 171 -13.36 27.78 0.76
N SER A 172 -13.29 28.39 -0.42
CA SER A 172 -14.41 28.40 -1.37
C SER A 172 -14.73 26.97 -1.86
N PRO A 173 -16.00 26.66 -2.22
CA PRO A 173 -16.36 25.33 -2.73
C PRO A 173 -15.53 24.89 -3.92
N ASP A 174 -15.10 25.81 -4.77
CA ASP A 174 -14.24 25.51 -5.92
C ASP A 174 -12.82 25.12 -5.51
N GLU A 175 -12.25 25.73 -4.47
CA GLU A 175 -10.93 25.37 -3.93
C GLU A 175 -10.95 23.98 -3.30
N ILE A 176 -12.00 23.64 -2.54
CA ILE A 176 -12.18 22.29 -1.98
C ILE A 176 -12.29 21.26 -3.11
N LEU A 177 -12.99 21.58 -4.18
CA LEU A 177 -13.11 20.68 -5.33
C LEU A 177 -11.74 20.47 -6.02
N PHE A 178 -11.03 21.55 -6.40
CA PHE A 178 -9.81 21.46 -7.21
C PHE A 178 -8.58 21.02 -6.41
N TYR A 179 -8.43 21.45 -5.17
CA TYR A 179 -7.26 21.12 -4.34
C TYR A 179 -7.51 19.99 -3.33
N GLY A 180 -8.78 19.65 -3.08
CA GLY A 180 -9.15 18.57 -2.18
C GLY A 180 -9.60 17.31 -2.92
N ILE A 181 -10.78 17.37 -3.54
CA ILE A 181 -11.47 16.18 -4.08
C ILE A 181 -10.79 15.63 -5.34
N VAL A 182 -10.50 16.49 -6.32
CA VAL A 182 -9.90 16.05 -7.58
C VAL A 182 -8.54 15.35 -7.37
N PRO A 183 -7.59 15.90 -6.58
CA PRO A 183 -6.31 15.24 -6.38
C PRO A 183 -6.43 13.86 -5.71
N VAL A 184 -7.32 13.66 -4.72
CA VAL A 184 -7.47 12.34 -4.09
C VAL A 184 -8.12 11.32 -5.01
N LEU A 185 -9.05 11.72 -5.86
CA LEU A 185 -9.64 10.82 -6.86
C LEU A 185 -8.61 10.41 -7.92
N VAL A 186 -7.84 11.36 -8.45
CA VAL A 186 -6.74 11.07 -9.38
C VAL A 186 -5.69 10.17 -8.70
N ALA A 187 -5.33 10.46 -7.46
CA ALA A 187 -4.42 9.61 -6.69
C ALA A 187 -4.96 8.19 -6.50
N SER A 188 -6.28 8.03 -6.30
CA SER A 188 -6.92 6.72 -6.19
C SER A 188 -6.86 5.92 -7.49
N VAL A 189 -7.04 6.57 -8.64
CA VAL A 189 -6.84 5.97 -9.98
C VAL A 189 -5.40 5.51 -10.14
N LEU A 190 -4.43 6.40 -9.87
CA LEU A 190 -3.00 6.10 -9.97
C LEU A 190 -2.57 4.96 -9.02
N SER A 191 -3.12 4.94 -7.81
CA SER A 191 -2.88 3.86 -6.83
C SER A 191 -3.34 2.50 -7.35
N GLY A 192 -4.54 2.45 -7.95
CA GLY A 192 -5.07 1.24 -8.58
C GLY A 192 -4.20 0.76 -9.73
N LEU A 193 -3.80 1.68 -10.60
CA LEU A 193 -2.92 1.40 -11.74
C LEU A 193 -1.55 0.88 -11.28
N ALA A 194 -0.87 1.58 -10.37
CA ALA A 194 0.43 1.16 -9.84
C ALA A 194 0.35 -0.20 -9.17
N SER A 195 -0.70 -0.46 -8.38
CA SER A 195 -0.91 -1.77 -7.74
C SER A 195 -1.09 -2.90 -8.75
N ALA A 196 -1.83 -2.68 -9.83
CA ALA A 196 -2.02 -3.65 -10.89
C ALA A 196 -0.73 -3.90 -11.70
N LEU A 197 0.04 -2.84 -11.97
CA LEU A 197 1.36 -2.96 -12.61
C LEU A 197 2.36 -3.73 -11.75
N CYS A 198 2.41 -3.48 -10.44
CA CYS A 198 3.23 -4.27 -9.51
C CYS A 198 2.82 -5.76 -9.51
N GLN A 199 1.53 -6.03 -9.53
CA GLN A 199 1.03 -7.39 -9.62
C GLN A 199 1.40 -8.04 -10.96
N TRP A 200 1.28 -7.34 -12.06
CA TRP A 200 1.68 -7.81 -13.38
C TRP A 200 3.18 -8.09 -13.45
N ALA A 201 4.02 -7.18 -12.96
CA ALA A 201 5.47 -7.36 -12.92
C ALA A 201 5.86 -8.62 -12.15
N THR A 202 5.27 -8.86 -10.98
CA THR A 202 5.62 -10.01 -10.15
C THR A 202 4.97 -11.32 -10.58
N GLN A 203 3.71 -11.30 -11.02
CA GLN A 203 2.96 -12.52 -11.35
C GLN A 203 3.11 -12.95 -12.81
N VAL A 204 3.19 -12.01 -13.76
CA VAL A 204 3.27 -12.30 -15.20
C VAL A 204 4.71 -12.26 -15.69
N LYS A 205 5.42 -11.15 -15.47
CA LYS A 205 6.84 -11.03 -15.83
C LYS A 205 7.77 -11.86 -14.95
N LYS A 206 7.28 -12.37 -13.80
CA LYS A 206 8.09 -13.13 -12.82
C LYS A 206 9.26 -12.33 -12.25
N HIS A 207 9.15 -11.00 -12.25
CA HIS A 207 10.14 -10.14 -11.63
C HIS A 207 10.21 -10.40 -10.13
N ALA A 208 11.42 -10.59 -9.59
CA ALA A 208 11.60 -10.98 -8.20
C ALA A 208 11.11 -9.88 -7.25
N SER A 209 10.24 -10.22 -6.30
CA SER A 209 9.63 -9.25 -5.38
C SER A 209 10.65 -8.46 -4.56
N TYR A 210 11.74 -9.10 -4.12
CA TYR A 210 12.81 -8.41 -3.39
C TYR A 210 13.59 -7.45 -4.29
N LEU A 211 13.88 -7.83 -5.54
CA LEU A 211 14.53 -6.94 -6.51
C LEU A 211 13.64 -5.74 -6.81
N MET A 212 12.34 -5.98 -7.04
CA MET A 212 11.36 -4.90 -7.22
C MET A 212 11.32 -3.95 -6.01
N THR A 213 11.43 -4.47 -4.79
CA THR A 213 11.50 -3.65 -3.58
C THR A 213 12.73 -2.73 -3.61
N VAL A 214 13.91 -3.25 -3.96
CA VAL A 214 15.14 -2.46 -4.08
C VAL A 214 14.98 -1.37 -5.12
N GLU A 215 14.54 -1.72 -6.31
CA GLU A 215 14.38 -0.78 -7.45
C GLU A 215 13.37 0.34 -7.13
N MET A 216 12.21 -0.02 -6.56
CA MET A 216 11.20 0.96 -6.14
C MET A 216 11.70 1.86 -5.00
N SER A 217 12.46 1.31 -4.06
CA SER A 217 13.06 2.08 -2.95
C SER A 217 14.08 3.09 -3.47
N VAL A 218 14.92 2.71 -4.42
CA VAL A 218 15.91 3.62 -5.04
C VAL A 218 15.20 4.76 -5.77
N ILE A 219 14.24 4.43 -6.64
CA ILE A 219 13.50 5.43 -7.42
C ILE A 219 12.68 6.34 -6.51
N GLY A 220 11.98 5.76 -5.53
CA GLY A 220 11.21 6.51 -4.53
C GLY A 220 12.09 7.46 -3.71
N SER A 221 13.28 7.02 -3.31
CA SER A 221 14.26 7.86 -2.60
C SER A 221 14.74 9.02 -3.47
N LEU A 222 15.03 8.78 -4.76
CA LEU A 222 15.43 9.84 -5.69
C LEU A 222 14.31 10.88 -5.88
N CYS A 223 13.06 10.43 -6.04
CA CYS A 223 11.92 11.32 -6.13
C CYS A 223 11.73 12.14 -4.83
N LEU A 224 11.88 11.49 -3.68
CA LEU A 224 11.77 12.16 -2.38
C LEU A 224 12.88 13.19 -2.17
N LEU A 225 14.12 12.88 -2.51
CA LEU A 225 15.25 13.80 -2.43
C LEU A 225 15.06 15.00 -3.37
N ALA A 226 14.57 14.77 -4.59
CA ALA A 226 14.29 15.85 -5.54
C ALA A 226 13.19 16.78 -5.01
N SER A 227 12.13 16.24 -4.42
CA SER A 227 11.04 17.03 -3.82
C SER A 227 11.45 17.71 -2.51
N ALA A 228 12.31 17.09 -1.72
CA ALA A 228 12.78 17.62 -0.45
C ALA A 228 13.56 18.93 -0.59
N HIS A 229 14.23 19.13 -1.73
CA HIS A 229 15.05 20.35 -1.96
C HIS A 229 14.29 21.66 -1.73
N LYS A 230 12.99 21.68 -2.07
CA LYS A 230 12.10 22.86 -1.93
C LYS A 230 11.09 22.71 -0.77
N SER A 231 11.18 21.65 0.02
CA SER A 231 10.24 21.38 1.11
C SER A 231 10.72 21.97 2.45
N PRO A 232 9.80 22.20 3.41
CA PRO A 232 10.16 22.57 4.79
C PRO A 232 11.12 21.56 5.43
N ASP A 233 10.94 20.27 5.18
CA ASP A 233 11.81 19.20 5.67
C ASP A 233 13.24 19.32 5.13
N GLY A 234 13.40 19.67 3.86
CA GLY A 234 14.72 19.90 3.27
C GLY A 234 15.43 21.11 3.87
N THR A 235 14.69 22.15 4.22
CA THR A 235 15.22 23.30 4.94
C THR A 235 15.62 22.90 6.35
N ALA A 236 14.79 22.15 7.08
CA ALA A 236 15.10 21.64 8.41
C ALA A 236 16.34 20.71 8.40
N ILE A 237 16.49 19.85 7.41
CA ILE A 237 17.68 18.99 7.26
C ILE A 237 18.95 19.82 7.06
N ARG A 238 18.89 20.92 6.29
CA ARG A 238 20.04 21.81 6.07
C ARG A 238 20.41 22.60 7.33
N GLN A 239 19.42 22.98 8.15
CA GLN A 239 19.63 23.79 9.36
C GLN A 239 20.05 22.96 10.57
N HIS A 240 19.42 21.80 10.78
CA HIS A 240 19.56 21.00 11.99
C HIS A 240 20.26 19.65 11.76
N GLY A 241 20.49 19.28 10.50
CA GLY A 241 21.08 18.00 10.13
C GLY A 241 20.06 16.88 9.92
N PHE A 242 20.51 15.81 9.25
CA PHE A 242 19.64 14.70 8.83
C PHE A 242 19.01 13.93 10.03
N PHE A 243 19.76 13.74 11.10
CA PHE A 243 19.34 12.97 12.29
C PHE A 243 18.77 13.83 13.40
N TYR A 244 18.30 15.03 13.10
CA TYR A 244 17.69 15.90 14.09
C TYR A 244 16.49 15.24 14.78
N GLY A 245 16.45 15.30 16.11
CA GLY A 245 15.41 14.69 16.94
C GLY A 245 15.48 13.16 17.07
N TRP A 246 16.41 12.49 16.39
CA TRP A 246 16.53 11.04 16.43
C TRP A 246 17.02 10.53 17.79
N THR A 247 16.51 9.37 18.17
CA THR A 247 16.98 8.57 19.29
C THR A 247 17.20 7.13 18.82
N PRO A 248 17.94 6.28 19.55
CA PRO A 248 18.03 4.85 19.21
C PRO A 248 16.67 4.17 19.07
N LEU A 249 15.67 4.63 19.82
CA LEU A 249 14.30 4.11 19.75
C LEU A 249 13.60 4.47 18.43
N THR A 250 14.00 5.54 17.73
CA THR A 250 13.45 5.92 16.42
C THR A 250 13.75 4.87 15.36
N LEU A 251 14.79 4.03 15.54
CA LEU A 251 15.07 2.91 14.64
C LEU A 251 13.98 1.84 14.67
N ILE A 252 13.23 1.70 15.77
CA ILE A 252 12.16 0.70 15.89
C ILE A 252 11.06 0.95 14.86
N PRO A 253 10.38 2.12 14.81
CA PRO A 253 9.38 2.37 13.80
C PRO A 253 9.94 2.39 12.37
N VAL A 254 11.19 2.82 12.18
CA VAL A 254 11.86 2.81 10.87
C VAL A 254 12.04 1.38 10.35
N THR A 255 12.56 0.47 11.18
CA THR A 255 12.75 -0.94 10.80
C THR A 255 11.41 -1.66 10.62
N MET A 256 10.43 -1.39 11.47
CA MET A 256 9.07 -1.94 11.32
C MET A 256 8.42 -1.49 10.00
N ASN A 257 8.57 -0.23 9.62
CA ASN A 257 8.11 0.27 8.31
C ASN A 257 8.83 -0.41 7.14
N ALA A 258 10.13 -0.64 7.26
CA ALA A 258 10.91 -1.32 6.23
C ALA A 258 10.43 -2.78 6.03
N VAL A 259 10.18 -3.51 7.13
CA VAL A 259 9.59 -4.85 7.09
C VAL A 259 8.20 -4.81 6.44
N GLY A 260 7.37 -3.82 6.80
CA GLY A 260 6.06 -3.60 6.18
C GLY A 260 6.14 -3.42 4.67
N GLY A 261 7.08 -2.62 4.17
CA GLY A 261 7.30 -2.42 2.74
C GLY A 261 7.66 -3.71 2.00
N ILE A 262 8.52 -4.54 2.58
CA ILE A 262 8.87 -5.87 2.02
C ILE A 262 7.64 -6.80 2.01
N LEU A 263 6.87 -6.83 3.10
CA LEU A 263 5.65 -7.63 3.21
C LEU A 263 4.59 -7.20 2.19
N VAL A 264 4.45 -5.90 1.93
CA VAL A 264 3.56 -5.37 0.87
C VAL A 264 3.94 -5.93 -0.50
N GLY A 265 5.23 -5.95 -0.83
CA GLY A 265 5.73 -6.55 -2.06
C GLY A 265 5.39 -8.04 -2.16
N LEU A 266 5.63 -8.80 -1.08
CA LEU A 266 5.33 -10.23 -1.01
C LEU A 266 3.82 -10.51 -1.12
N VAL A 267 2.98 -9.79 -0.37
CA VAL A 267 1.51 -9.94 -0.45
C VAL A 267 1.01 -9.60 -1.86
N THR A 268 1.53 -8.55 -2.49
CA THR A 268 1.16 -8.19 -3.87
C THR A 268 1.55 -9.30 -4.85
N SER A 269 2.75 -9.87 -4.68
CA SER A 269 3.25 -10.96 -5.53
C SER A 269 2.45 -12.24 -5.39
N TYR A 270 2.12 -12.66 -4.17
CA TYR A 270 1.43 -13.94 -3.92
C TYR A 270 -0.09 -13.83 -3.95
N ALA A 271 -0.66 -12.74 -3.42
CA ALA A 271 -2.10 -12.59 -3.23
C ALA A 271 -2.76 -11.60 -4.22
N GLY A 272 -1.98 -10.70 -4.81
CA GLY A 272 -2.46 -9.65 -5.70
C GLY A 272 -2.91 -8.37 -4.99
N GLY A 273 -3.10 -7.32 -5.80
CA GLY A 273 -3.38 -5.97 -5.31
C GLY A 273 -4.71 -5.82 -4.57
N VAL A 274 -5.76 -6.50 -5.06
CA VAL A 274 -7.08 -6.43 -4.42
C VAL A 274 -7.05 -7.07 -3.03
N ARG A 275 -6.48 -8.27 -2.89
CA ARG A 275 -6.34 -8.94 -1.58
C ARG A 275 -5.48 -8.14 -0.60
N LYS A 276 -4.44 -7.46 -1.10
CA LYS A 276 -3.67 -6.49 -0.30
C LYS A 276 -4.58 -5.42 0.31
N GLY A 277 -5.58 -4.92 -0.43
CA GLY A 277 -6.57 -3.97 0.08
C GLY A 277 -7.35 -4.51 1.29
N PHE A 278 -7.80 -5.76 1.24
CA PHE A 278 -8.44 -6.41 2.39
C PHE A 278 -7.51 -6.49 3.61
N VAL A 279 -6.25 -6.83 3.41
CA VAL A 279 -5.24 -6.89 4.48
C VAL A 279 -5.07 -5.53 5.15
N ILE A 280 -4.98 -4.44 4.35
CA ILE A 280 -4.81 -3.07 4.88
C ILE A 280 -6.03 -2.63 5.69
N VAL A 281 -7.26 -2.91 5.23
CA VAL A 281 -8.48 -2.56 5.99
C VAL A 281 -8.58 -3.42 7.27
N SER A 282 -8.22 -4.70 7.21
CA SER A 282 -8.14 -5.54 8.41
C SER A 282 -7.14 -5.03 9.44
N ALA A 283 -6.06 -4.39 8.99
CA ALA A 283 -5.07 -3.80 9.89
C ALA A 283 -5.63 -2.63 10.70
N LEU A 284 -6.62 -1.88 10.18
CA LEU A 284 -7.31 -0.84 10.95
C LEU A 284 -8.05 -1.41 12.16
N LEU A 285 -8.64 -2.60 12.02
CA LEU A 285 -9.25 -3.31 13.16
C LEU A 285 -8.21 -3.69 14.21
N VAL A 286 -7.05 -4.18 13.76
CA VAL A 286 -5.93 -4.50 14.66
C VAL A 286 -5.44 -3.24 15.37
N THR A 287 -5.35 -2.10 14.68
CA THR A 287 -5.00 -0.81 15.30
C THR A 287 -5.98 -0.46 16.42
N ALA A 288 -7.30 -0.55 16.15
CA ALA A 288 -8.32 -0.25 17.15
C ALA A 288 -8.25 -1.19 18.37
N LEU A 289 -8.00 -2.50 18.15
CA LEU A 289 -7.80 -3.45 19.23
C LEU A 289 -6.55 -3.17 20.07
N LEU A 290 -5.44 -2.84 19.40
CA LEU A 290 -4.19 -2.50 20.09
C LEU A 290 -4.31 -1.20 20.87
N GLN A 291 -5.03 -0.19 20.36
CA GLN A 291 -5.32 1.04 21.10
C GLN A 291 -6.16 0.76 22.37
N PHE A 292 -7.10 -0.16 22.29
CA PHE A 292 -7.85 -0.58 23.48
C PHE A 292 -6.94 -1.24 24.52
N VAL A 293 -6.09 -2.17 24.10
CA VAL A 293 -5.20 -2.92 25.01
C VAL A 293 -4.11 -2.04 25.64
N PHE A 294 -3.48 -1.15 24.84
CA PHE A 294 -2.32 -0.39 25.30
C PHE A 294 -2.63 1.01 25.79
N ASP A 295 -3.62 1.69 25.20
CA ASP A 295 -4.00 3.07 25.57
C ASP A 295 -5.29 3.10 26.41
N GLY A 296 -5.93 1.94 26.69
CA GLY A 296 -7.20 1.85 27.42
C GLY A 296 -8.38 2.53 26.72
N LYS A 297 -8.25 2.88 25.44
CA LYS A 297 -9.32 3.52 24.67
C LYS A 297 -10.31 2.47 24.18
N PRO A 298 -11.59 2.52 24.64
CA PRO A 298 -12.59 1.57 24.16
C PRO A 298 -12.78 1.74 22.65
N PRO A 299 -12.95 0.64 21.90
CA PRO A 299 -13.25 0.71 20.48
C PRO A 299 -14.56 1.48 20.26
N SER A 300 -14.56 2.36 19.26
CA SER A 300 -15.76 3.14 18.94
C SER A 300 -16.93 2.20 18.54
N PRO A 301 -18.20 2.63 18.73
CA PRO A 301 -19.35 1.87 18.23
C PRO A 301 -19.25 1.54 16.74
N TYR A 302 -18.66 2.44 15.96
CA TYR A 302 -18.40 2.24 14.52
C TYR A 302 -17.42 1.08 14.26
N CYS A 303 -16.41 0.89 15.12
CA CYS A 303 -15.48 -0.22 15.03
C CYS A 303 -16.21 -1.56 15.29
N LEU A 304 -17.13 -1.61 16.24
CA LEU A 304 -17.92 -2.82 16.52
C LEU A 304 -18.81 -3.22 15.34
N VAL A 305 -19.37 -2.26 14.60
CA VAL A 305 -20.14 -2.52 13.38
C VAL A 305 -19.22 -2.87 12.20
N ALA A 306 -18.07 -2.21 12.07
CA ALA A 306 -17.14 -2.48 10.99
C ALA A 306 -16.51 -3.88 11.07
N PHE A 307 -16.29 -4.41 12.27
CA PHE A 307 -15.68 -5.72 12.50
C PHE A 307 -16.40 -6.87 11.74
N PRO A 308 -17.70 -7.11 11.94
CA PRO A 308 -18.42 -8.16 11.20
C PRO A 308 -18.47 -7.87 9.69
N LEU A 309 -18.53 -6.59 9.26
CA LEU A 309 -18.52 -6.24 7.85
C LEU A 309 -17.21 -6.62 7.17
N VAL A 310 -16.05 -6.37 7.80
CA VAL A 310 -14.74 -6.78 7.27
C VAL A 310 -14.67 -8.31 7.16
N ILE A 311 -15.05 -9.06 8.21
CA ILE A 311 -15.00 -10.52 8.18
C ILE A 311 -15.92 -11.08 7.09
N THR A 312 -17.15 -10.56 6.98
CA THR A 312 -18.12 -10.98 5.98
C THR A 312 -17.60 -10.68 4.57
N SER A 313 -17.05 -9.49 4.36
CA SER A 313 -16.46 -9.07 3.09
C SER A 313 -15.32 -10.00 2.65
N ILE A 314 -14.37 -10.32 3.54
CA ILE A 314 -13.27 -11.26 3.28
C ILE A 314 -13.83 -12.64 2.94
N SER A 315 -14.79 -13.13 3.73
CA SER A 315 -15.41 -14.45 3.53
C SER A 315 -16.10 -14.56 2.17
N ILE A 316 -16.89 -13.55 1.78
CA ILE A 316 -17.56 -13.49 0.48
C ILE A 316 -16.52 -13.44 -0.66
N TYR A 317 -15.50 -12.58 -0.54
CA TYR A 317 -14.47 -12.43 -1.57
C TYR A 317 -13.72 -13.74 -1.85
N GLN A 318 -13.48 -14.54 -0.82
CA GLN A 318 -12.76 -15.82 -0.93
C GLN A 318 -13.65 -16.97 -1.39
N LYS A 319 -14.90 -17.00 -0.92
CA LYS A 319 -15.86 -18.09 -1.21
C LYS A 319 -16.36 -18.10 -2.66
N TYR A 320 -16.45 -16.92 -3.28
CA TYR A 320 -17.05 -16.76 -4.61
C TYR A 320 -16.06 -16.22 -5.66
N PRO A 321 -14.95 -16.94 -5.96
CA PRO A 321 -14.05 -16.54 -7.03
C PRO A 321 -14.75 -16.59 -8.37
N TYR A 322 -14.36 -15.73 -9.31
CA TYR A 322 -14.89 -15.77 -10.68
C TYR A 322 -14.56 -17.11 -11.32
N ARG A 323 -15.57 -17.88 -11.68
CA ARG A 323 -15.45 -19.12 -12.45
C ARG A 323 -15.93 -18.86 -13.86
N LEU A 324 -15.09 -19.15 -14.87
CA LEU A 324 -15.54 -19.21 -16.25
C LEU A 324 -16.61 -20.31 -16.36
N LYS A 325 -17.83 -19.95 -16.75
CA LYS A 325 -18.80 -20.96 -17.20
C LYS A 325 -18.16 -21.74 -18.36
N LYS A 326 -17.96 -23.05 -18.21
CA LYS A 326 -17.72 -23.90 -19.37
C LYS A 326 -18.89 -23.66 -20.32
N LYS A 327 -18.63 -23.21 -21.54
CA LYS A 327 -19.57 -23.35 -22.64
C LYS A 327 -19.60 -24.86 -22.96
N ASP A 328 -20.70 -25.46 -22.64
CA ASP A 328 -21.05 -26.79 -23.16
C ASP A 328 -21.20 -26.70 -24.66
#